data_a66b2d316bb31cd05d5382639f19d588
#
_entry.id   a66b2d316bb31cd05d5382639f19d588
#
_cell.length_a   1.000
_cell.length_b   1.000
_cell.length_c   1.000
_cell.angle_alpha   90.00
_cell.angle_beta   90.00
_cell.angle_gamma   90.00
#
_symmetry.space_group_name_H-M   'P 1'
#
loop_
_entity.id
_entity.type
_entity.pdbx_description
1 polymer ?
#
loop_
_entity_poly.entity_id
_entity_poly.type
_entity_poly.pdbx_seq_one_letter_code
_entity_poly.pdbx_strand_id
1 'polypeptide(L)'
;DIIVSDSPLWLCEYYAPKSLYPTSPWREVIRAHYAGFRVLPFLVQRTGRFEAVGRVQDEVESASAHEVIADIARREFGSGLIEMAADPRTPYRVIKLLGDRADIPAERPTPSFAHWYAREIEAM
;
A
#
# COMPACT_ATOMS: atom_id res chain seq x y z
N ASP A 1 -9.20 -7.44 15.45
CA ASP A 1 -9.07 -7.98 14.09
C ASP A 1 -8.21 -7.05 13.26
N ILE A 2 -7.38 -7.61 12.37
CA ILE A 2 -6.52 -6.87 11.44
C ILE A 2 -7.09 -7.05 10.04
N ILE A 3 -7.24 -5.94 9.32
CA ILE A 3 -7.61 -5.95 7.90
C ILE A 3 -6.42 -5.43 7.11
N VAL A 4 -5.98 -6.20 6.13
CA VAL A 4 -4.95 -5.80 5.17
C VAL A 4 -5.61 -5.54 3.82
N SER A 5 -5.34 -4.40 3.22
CA SER A 5 -5.88 -4.04 1.91
C SER A 5 -4.79 -3.45 1.02
N ASP A 6 -4.73 -3.93 -0.21
CA ASP A 6 -3.91 -3.36 -1.28
C ASP A 6 -4.68 -2.35 -2.16
N SER A 7 -5.99 -2.23 -1.92
CA SER A 7 -6.88 -1.34 -2.66
C SER A 7 -7.67 -0.43 -1.69
N PRO A 8 -7.00 0.47 -0.98
CA PRO A 8 -7.66 1.35 -0.03
C PRO A 8 -8.61 2.33 -0.73
N LEU A 9 -9.66 2.76 -0.03
CA LEU A 9 -10.71 3.63 -0.60
C LEU A 9 -10.19 4.96 -1.15
N TRP A 10 -9.10 5.50 -0.60
CA TRP A 10 -8.53 6.73 -1.12
C TRP A 10 -7.99 6.61 -2.56
N LEU A 11 -7.76 5.38 -3.09
CA LEU A 11 -7.50 5.15 -4.50
C LEU A 11 -8.68 5.51 -5.41
N CYS A 12 -9.90 5.58 -4.88
CA CYS A 12 -11.06 6.04 -5.63
C CYS A 12 -10.84 7.44 -6.23
N GLU A 13 -10.07 8.29 -5.56
CA GLU A 13 -9.73 9.61 -6.10
C GLU A 13 -8.93 9.54 -7.40
N TYR A 14 -8.07 8.54 -7.54
CA TYR A 14 -7.33 8.32 -8.77
C TYR A 14 -8.20 7.70 -9.88
N TYR A 15 -9.01 6.70 -9.53
CA TYR A 15 -9.76 5.93 -10.52
C TYR A 15 -11.10 6.54 -10.92
N ALA A 16 -11.68 7.41 -10.11
CA ALA A 16 -12.96 8.03 -10.43
C ALA A 16 -12.83 9.01 -11.60
N PRO A 17 -13.88 9.12 -12.42
CA PRO A 17 -13.93 10.14 -13.48
C PRO A 17 -13.72 11.54 -12.90
N LYS A 18 -12.94 12.37 -13.60
CA LYS A 18 -12.67 13.76 -13.17
C LYS A 18 -13.94 14.60 -13.02
N SER A 19 -15.03 14.22 -13.67
CA SER A 19 -16.34 14.84 -13.53
C SER A 19 -16.98 14.61 -12.16
N LEU A 20 -16.57 13.54 -11.46
CA LEU A 20 -17.02 13.20 -10.11
C LEU A 20 -16.03 13.64 -9.04
N TYR A 21 -14.81 13.93 -9.41
CA TYR A 21 -13.71 14.34 -8.55
C TYR A 21 -13.07 15.65 -9.07
N PRO A 22 -12.66 16.53 -8.22
CA PRO A 22 -12.42 16.36 -6.79
C PRO A 22 -13.46 17.12 -5.97
N THR A 23 -14.60 16.54 -5.72
CA THR A 23 -15.55 17.17 -4.81
C THR A 23 -15.18 16.83 -3.38
N SER A 24 -15.08 17.85 -2.53
CA SER A 24 -14.76 17.68 -1.11
C SER A 24 -15.64 16.65 -0.39
N PRO A 25 -16.93 16.46 -0.72
CA PRO A 25 -17.77 15.46 -0.08
C PRO A 25 -17.24 14.03 -0.17
N TRP A 26 -16.65 13.63 -1.28
CA TRP A 26 -16.07 12.28 -1.42
C TRP A 26 -14.88 12.05 -0.52
N ARG A 27 -14.00 13.03 -0.41
CA ARG A 27 -12.87 12.96 0.53
C ARG A 27 -13.33 12.86 1.97
N GLU A 28 -14.37 13.61 2.33
CA GLU A 28 -14.96 13.55 3.66
C GLU A 28 -15.58 12.19 3.97
N VAL A 29 -16.26 11.58 3.00
CA VAL A 29 -16.81 10.22 3.16
C VAL A 29 -15.69 9.19 3.36
N ILE A 30 -14.63 9.26 2.58
CA ILE A 30 -13.47 8.36 2.72
C ILE A 30 -12.79 8.54 4.08
N ARG A 31 -12.57 9.78 4.49
CA ARG A 31 -11.99 10.11 5.80
C ARG A 31 -12.86 9.63 6.95
N ALA A 32 -14.18 9.82 6.84
CA ALA A 32 -15.13 9.33 7.82
C ALA A 32 -15.12 7.80 7.94
N HIS A 33 -14.99 7.09 6.83
CA HIS A 33 -14.84 5.64 6.84
C HIS A 33 -13.59 5.21 7.62
N TYR A 34 -12.45 5.84 7.38
CA TYR A 34 -11.20 5.49 8.06
C TYR A 34 -11.12 5.99 9.51
N ALA A 35 -11.94 6.96 9.91
CA ALA A 35 -11.94 7.49 11.28
C ALA A 35 -12.27 6.41 12.34
N GLY A 36 -12.98 5.34 11.96
CA GLY A 36 -13.29 4.19 12.82
C GLY A 36 -12.18 3.15 12.93
N PHE A 37 -11.07 3.32 12.21
CA PHE A 37 -9.96 2.37 12.16
C PHE A 37 -8.66 3.01 12.62
N ARG A 38 -7.81 2.21 13.23
CA ARG A 38 -6.40 2.55 13.38
C ARG A 38 -5.69 2.16 12.09
N VAL A 39 -5.36 3.13 11.26
CA VAL A 39 -4.78 2.91 9.95
C VAL A 39 -3.25 2.95 10.01
N LEU A 40 -2.61 1.96 9.42
CA LEU A 40 -1.16 1.95 9.16
C LEU A 40 -0.95 2.00 7.64
N PRO A 41 -0.74 3.19 7.07
CA PRO A 41 -0.59 3.33 5.63
C PRO A 41 0.83 3.05 5.19
N PHE A 42 0.98 2.20 4.18
CA PHE A 42 2.24 1.89 3.54
C PHE A 42 2.21 2.33 2.09
N LEU A 43 3.22 3.05 1.65
CA LEU A 43 3.48 3.34 0.24
C LEU A 43 4.70 2.55 -0.19
N VAL A 44 4.49 1.54 -1.01
CA VAL A 44 5.57 0.70 -1.54
C VAL A 44 6.00 1.25 -2.90
N GLN A 45 7.22 1.77 -2.95
CA GLN A 45 7.77 2.38 -4.16
C GLN A 45 8.29 1.33 -5.13
N ARG A 46 8.04 1.55 -6.40
CA ARG A 46 8.51 0.66 -7.46
C ARG A 46 10.03 0.73 -7.59
N THR A 47 10.67 -0.44 -7.62
CA THR A 47 12.13 -0.57 -7.81
C THR A 47 12.49 -1.51 -8.95
N GLY A 48 11.52 -2.28 -9.46
CA GLY A 48 11.71 -3.26 -10.52
C GLY A 48 11.46 -2.71 -11.92
N ARG A 49 11.77 -3.53 -12.92
CA ARG A 49 11.42 -3.24 -14.32
C ARG A 49 9.91 -3.28 -14.50
N PHE A 50 9.44 -2.44 -15.41
CA PHE A 50 8.06 -2.51 -15.86
C PHE A 50 7.81 -3.82 -16.63
N GLU A 51 6.79 -4.55 -16.24
CA GLU A 51 6.33 -5.74 -16.96
C GLU A 51 4.98 -5.43 -17.63
N ALA A 52 4.95 -5.47 -18.96
CA ALA A 52 3.76 -5.12 -19.75
C ALA A 52 2.72 -6.24 -19.76
N VAL A 53 3.12 -7.48 -19.54
CA VAL A 53 2.22 -8.64 -19.62
C VAL A 53 1.14 -8.57 -18.54
N GLY A 54 -0.12 -8.65 -18.96
CA GLY A 54 -1.27 -8.58 -18.07
C GLY A 54 -1.63 -7.18 -17.60
N ARG A 55 -1.01 -6.12 -18.13
CA ARG A 55 -1.30 -4.73 -17.78
C ARG A 55 -2.03 -4.01 -18.91
N VAL A 56 -2.97 -3.16 -18.53
CA VAL A 56 -3.67 -2.25 -19.45
C VAL A 56 -2.86 -0.97 -19.69
N GLN A 57 -2.13 -0.52 -18.68
CA GLN A 57 -1.31 0.69 -18.73
C GLN A 57 0.08 0.41 -19.30
N ASP A 58 0.60 1.35 -20.09
CA ASP A 58 1.99 1.33 -20.49
C ASP A 58 2.93 1.79 -19.34
N GLU A 59 4.25 1.81 -19.61
CA GLU A 59 5.24 2.18 -18.59
C GLU A 59 5.09 3.63 -18.12
N VAL A 60 4.82 4.56 -19.03
CA VAL A 60 4.65 5.99 -18.74
C VAL A 60 3.38 6.23 -17.93
N GLU A 61 2.27 5.64 -18.35
CA GLU A 61 1.01 5.71 -17.64
C GLU A 61 1.11 5.12 -16.23
N SER A 62 1.80 3.99 -16.10
CA SER A 62 2.01 3.33 -14.82
C SER A 62 2.90 4.17 -13.88
N ALA A 63 3.92 4.82 -14.39
CA ALA A 63 4.77 5.72 -13.59
C ALA A 63 4.01 6.97 -13.15
N SER A 64 3.23 7.57 -14.06
CA SER A 64 2.38 8.72 -13.76
C SER A 64 1.32 8.40 -12.72
N ALA A 65 0.68 7.24 -12.83
CA ALA A 65 -0.28 6.75 -11.85
C ALA A 65 0.35 6.60 -10.46
N HIS A 66 1.54 6.05 -10.39
CA HIS A 66 2.27 5.90 -9.13
C HIS A 66 2.53 7.24 -8.45
N GLU A 67 2.96 8.27 -9.19
CA GLU A 67 3.18 9.61 -8.65
C GLU A 67 1.90 10.25 -8.10
N VAL A 68 0.80 10.14 -8.83
CA VAL A 68 -0.50 10.68 -8.38
C VAL A 68 -0.97 9.96 -7.11
N ILE A 69 -0.86 8.65 -7.07
CA ILE A 69 -1.22 7.83 -5.89
C ILE A 69 -0.32 8.18 -4.71
N ALA A 70 0.97 8.36 -4.93
CA ALA A 70 1.89 8.77 -3.89
C ALA A 70 1.53 10.14 -3.31
N ASP A 71 1.20 11.10 -4.15
CA ASP A 71 0.78 12.45 -3.72
C ASP A 71 -0.52 12.41 -2.90
N ILE A 72 -1.48 11.59 -3.30
CA ILE A 72 -2.72 11.37 -2.54
C ILE A 72 -2.40 10.78 -1.16
N ALA A 73 -1.59 9.75 -1.11
CA ALA A 73 -1.20 9.11 0.15
C ALA A 73 -0.48 10.08 1.09
N ARG A 74 0.45 10.87 0.59
CA ARG A 74 1.18 11.87 1.37
C ARG A 74 0.27 12.97 1.89
N ARG A 75 -0.69 13.41 1.09
CA ARG A 75 -1.69 14.38 1.50
C ARG A 75 -2.59 13.86 2.61
N GLU A 76 -3.07 12.62 2.49
CA GLU A 76 -4.02 12.05 3.44
C GLU A 76 -3.37 11.62 4.75
N PHE A 77 -2.16 11.13 4.73
CA PHE A 77 -1.51 10.54 5.90
C PHE A 77 -0.32 11.33 6.44
N GLY A 78 0.26 12.23 5.65
CA GLY A 78 1.37 13.08 6.09
C GLY A 78 2.52 12.29 6.71
N SER A 79 2.92 12.68 7.91
CA SER A 79 4.00 12.01 8.65
C SER A 79 3.67 10.60 9.13
N GLY A 80 2.40 10.20 9.10
CA GLY A 80 1.97 8.84 9.42
C GLY A 80 2.21 7.83 8.30
N LEU A 81 2.46 8.32 7.08
CA LEU A 81 2.73 7.46 5.94
C LEU A 81 4.11 6.79 6.07
N ILE A 82 4.15 5.49 5.86
CA ILE A 82 5.38 4.71 5.85
C ILE A 82 5.74 4.41 4.41
N GLU A 83 6.80 5.06 3.92
CA GLU A 83 7.31 4.84 2.57
C GLU A 83 8.45 3.82 2.60
N MET A 84 8.40 2.85 1.70
CA MET A 84 9.45 1.83 1.57
C MET A 84 9.62 1.38 0.13
N ALA A 85 10.82 0.96 -0.21
CA ALA A 85 11.08 0.36 -1.51
C ALA A 85 10.50 -1.06 -1.58
N ALA A 86 10.00 -1.43 -2.77
CA ALA A 86 9.56 -2.79 -3.01
C ALA A 86 10.79 -3.70 -3.16
N ASP A 87 10.96 -4.63 -2.24
CA ASP A 87 11.97 -5.68 -2.31
C ASP A 87 11.43 -6.98 -1.66
N PRO A 88 12.13 -8.12 -1.81
CA PRO A 88 11.67 -9.37 -1.22
C PRO A 88 11.48 -9.35 0.30
N ARG A 89 12.08 -8.39 1.01
CA ARG A 89 11.98 -8.24 2.47
C ARG A 89 10.83 -7.33 2.89
N THR A 90 10.16 -6.68 1.96
CA THR A 90 9.06 -5.74 2.24
C THR A 90 7.99 -6.37 3.13
N PRO A 91 7.48 -7.59 2.89
CA PRO A 91 6.49 -8.21 3.76
C PRO A 91 6.95 -8.37 5.21
N TYR A 92 8.21 -8.71 5.44
CA TYR A 92 8.77 -8.82 6.79
C TYR A 92 8.84 -7.46 7.50
N ARG A 93 9.21 -6.41 6.77
CA ARG A 93 9.23 -5.05 7.31
C ARG A 93 7.84 -4.60 7.73
N VAL A 94 6.82 -4.90 6.91
CA VAL A 94 5.42 -4.59 7.23
C VAL A 94 4.99 -5.32 8.49
N ILE A 95 5.25 -6.62 8.61
CA ILE A 95 4.91 -7.43 9.78
C ILE A 95 5.60 -6.89 11.04
N LYS A 96 6.87 -6.55 10.94
CA LYS A 96 7.63 -5.98 12.06
C LYS A 96 7.05 -4.64 12.51
N LEU A 97 6.74 -3.76 11.58
CA LEU A 97 6.14 -2.45 11.88
C LEU A 97 4.74 -2.59 12.48
N LEU A 98 3.96 -3.58 12.06
CA LEU A 98 2.68 -3.90 12.68
C LEU A 98 2.86 -4.29 14.15
N GLY A 99 3.84 -5.14 14.47
CA GLY A 99 4.15 -5.51 15.84
C GLY A 99 4.61 -4.33 16.68
N ASP A 100 5.51 -3.51 16.15
CA ASP A 100 6.13 -2.40 16.89
C ASP A 100 5.16 -1.21 17.11
N ARG A 101 4.28 -0.93 16.15
CA ARG A 101 3.43 0.27 16.18
C ARG A 101 1.98 0.02 16.57
N ALA A 102 1.49 -1.18 16.38
CA ALA A 102 0.09 -1.53 16.62
C ALA A 102 -0.14 -2.26 17.94
N ASP A 103 0.90 -2.51 18.75
CA ASP A 103 0.86 -3.37 19.95
C ASP A 103 0.22 -4.74 19.67
N ILE A 104 0.27 -5.15 18.41
CA ILE A 104 -0.20 -6.46 18.00
C ILE A 104 0.98 -7.40 18.17
N PRO A 105 0.82 -8.48 18.95
CA PRO A 105 1.85 -9.51 19.01
C PRO A 105 2.10 -9.96 17.57
N ALA A 106 3.27 -9.64 17.04
CA ALA A 106 3.72 -10.20 15.78
C ALA A 106 3.88 -11.70 16.05
N GLU A 107 2.85 -12.48 15.74
CA GLU A 107 3.02 -13.91 15.69
C GLU A 107 4.19 -14.18 14.77
N ARG A 108 5.19 -14.84 15.29
CA ARG A 108 6.30 -15.27 14.44
C ARG A 108 5.71 -16.06 13.29
N PRO A 109 6.07 -15.74 12.03
CA PRO A 109 5.63 -16.53 10.91
C PRO A 109 5.82 -18.02 11.25
N THR A 110 4.82 -18.82 10.97
CA THR A 110 4.97 -20.26 11.18
C THR A 110 6.25 -20.73 10.49
N PRO A 111 6.98 -21.66 11.05
CA PRO A 111 8.21 -22.15 10.42
C PRO A 111 8.04 -22.53 8.94
N SER A 112 6.87 -23.02 8.58
CA SER A 112 6.49 -23.31 7.19
C SER A 112 6.46 -22.09 6.28
N PHE A 113 5.90 -20.97 6.77
CA PHE A 113 5.86 -19.72 6.00
C PHE A 113 7.26 -19.12 5.87
N ALA A 114 8.00 -19.06 6.95
CA ALA A 114 9.37 -18.56 6.93
C ALA A 114 10.27 -19.37 5.98
N HIS A 115 10.10 -20.68 5.95
CA HIS A 115 10.85 -21.57 5.07
C HIS A 115 10.45 -21.39 3.59
N TRP A 116 9.16 -21.30 3.32
CA TRP A 116 8.67 -21.01 1.97
C TRP A 116 9.18 -19.67 1.46
N TYR A 117 9.08 -18.63 2.26
CA TYR A 117 9.49 -17.28 1.89
C TYR A 117 11.01 -17.18 1.67
N ALA A 118 11.82 -17.82 2.51
CA ALA A 118 13.26 -17.87 2.29
C ALA A 118 13.64 -18.52 0.96
N ARG A 119 12.95 -19.59 0.58
CA ARG A 119 13.15 -20.26 -0.70
C ARG A 119 12.77 -19.36 -1.88
N GLU A 120 11.66 -18.62 -1.79
CA GLU A 120 11.26 -17.69 -2.85
C GLU A 120 12.27 -16.56 -3.03
N ILE A 121 12.83 -16.04 -1.93
CA ILE A 121 13.89 -15.02 -1.99
C ILE A 121 15.16 -15.57 -2.63
N GLU A 122 15.57 -16.79 -2.29
CA GLU A 122 16.77 -17.41 -2.87
C GLU A 122 16.58 -17.74 -4.36
N ALA A 123 15.35 -18.00 -4.78
CA ALA A 123 15.01 -18.27 -6.18
C ALA A 123 14.92 -17.00 -7.05
N MET A 124 14.84 -15.83 -6.45
CA MET A 124 14.78 -14.54 -7.14
C MET A 124 16.17 -13.96 -7.41
#